data_bbb4b85f88804c55e86d5c1ba81bc281
#
_entry.id   bbb4b85f88804c55e86d5c1ba81bc281
#
_cell.length_a   1.000
_cell.length_b   1.000
_cell.length_c   1.000
_cell.angle_alpha   90.00
_cell.angle_beta   90.00
_cell.angle_gamma   90.00
#
_symmetry.space_group_name_H-M   'P 1'
#
loop_
_entity.id
_entity.type
_entity.pdbx_description
1 polymer ?
#
loop_
_entity_poly.entity_id
_entity_poly.type
_entity_poly.pdbx_seq_one_letter_code
_entity_poly.pdbx_strand_id
1 'polypeptide(L)'
;MGFLDTVIKDSGNEFAGLVSEGVAAGDITNYVDTGSYIFNALVSGSLFGGLPSNKVTALAGESSTGKTFFALSVVRNFLDSNPTCGVIYFETESAISREMIESRGIDSSRMVLFPVATIEEFRTQACRILDKYMKEPKDKRVPMMFVLDSLGML
;
A
#
# COMPACT_ATOMS: atom_id res chain seq x y z
N MET A 1 13.80 -32.74 14.68
CA MET A 1 13.51 -32.07 13.40
C MET A 1 12.62 -33.00 12.59
N GLY A 2 11.46 -32.56 12.21
CA GLY A 2 10.55 -33.32 11.37
C GLY A 2 10.98 -33.30 9.90
N PHE A 3 10.40 -34.18 9.09
CA PHE A 3 10.65 -34.21 7.64
C PHE A 3 10.36 -32.85 6.97
N LEU A 4 9.28 -32.18 7.37
CA LEU A 4 8.89 -30.88 6.82
C LEU A 4 9.91 -29.78 7.16
N ASP A 5 10.49 -29.78 8.35
CA ASP A 5 11.56 -28.84 8.73
C ASP A 5 12.79 -28.97 7.82
N THR A 6 13.11 -30.21 7.46
CA THR A 6 14.22 -30.48 6.52
C THR A 6 13.89 -29.96 5.12
N VAL A 7 12.67 -30.19 4.64
CA VAL A 7 12.21 -29.67 3.32
C VAL A 7 12.27 -28.16 3.27
N ILE A 8 11.80 -27.47 4.32
CA ILE A 8 11.85 -26.00 4.40
C ILE A 8 13.31 -25.53 4.32
N LYS A 9 14.17 -26.11 5.12
CA LYS A 9 15.60 -25.73 5.18
C LYS A 9 16.31 -25.95 3.85
N ASP A 10 16.04 -27.07 3.18
CA ASP A 10 16.70 -27.45 1.93
C ASP A 10 16.13 -26.72 0.71
N SER A 11 14.93 -26.11 0.82
CA SER A 11 14.30 -25.36 -0.26
C SER A 11 15.07 -24.11 -0.69
N GLY A 12 15.89 -23.53 0.19
CA GLY A 12 16.55 -22.26 -0.05
C GLY A 12 15.59 -21.06 -0.18
N ASN A 13 14.30 -21.26 0.08
CA ASN A 13 13.28 -20.21 0.03
C ASN A 13 13.09 -19.61 1.43
N GLU A 14 13.51 -18.36 1.61
CA GLU A 14 13.40 -17.65 2.90
C GLU A 14 11.97 -17.44 3.40
N PHE A 15 10.97 -17.58 2.51
CA PHE A 15 9.54 -17.47 2.83
C PHE A 15 8.85 -18.82 3.06
N ALA A 16 9.57 -19.94 2.92
CA ALA A 16 9.01 -21.24 3.21
C ALA A 16 8.90 -21.45 4.74
N GLY A 17 7.73 -21.91 5.19
CA GLY A 17 7.47 -22.16 6.61
C GLY A 17 6.26 -23.07 6.78
N LEU A 18 6.06 -23.56 8.00
CA LEU A 18 4.87 -24.29 8.37
C LEU A 18 3.66 -23.33 8.41
N VAL A 19 2.54 -23.72 7.79
CA VAL A 19 1.30 -22.91 7.82
C VAL A 19 0.82 -22.64 9.24
N SER A 20 1.08 -23.57 10.18
CA SER A 20 0.77 -23.39 11.60
C SER A 20 1.55 -22.27 12.29
N GLU A 21 2.67 -21.84 11.71
CA GLU A 21 3.50 -20.72 12.21
C GLU A 21 3.10 -19.39 11.58
N GLY A 22 2.08 -19.40 10.72
CA GLY A 22 1.60 -18.25 9.96
C GLY A 22 2.13 -18.22 8.53
N VAL A 23 1.45 -17.48 7.67
CA VAL A 23 1.83 -17.28 6.27
C VAL A 23 2.11 -15.82 6.04
N ALA A 24 3.40 -15.42 6.11
CA ALA A 24 3.81 -14.01 6.08
C ALA A 24 3.22 -13.21 4.90
N ALA A 25 3.10 -13.84 3.72
CA ALA A 25 2.49 -13.20 2.55
C ALA A 25 0.95 -13.31 2.54
N GLY A 26 0.37 -14.28 3.25
CA GLY A 26 -1.07 -14.59 3.28
C GLY A 26 -1.82 -13.86 4.39
N ASP A 27 -1.23 -13.83 5.58
CA ASP A 27 -1.89 -13.33 6.77
C ASP A 27 -1.99 -11.80 6.76
N ILE A 28 -3.16 -11.30 7.11
CA ILE A 28 -3.42 -9.87 7.23
C ILE A 28 -3.13 -9.46 8.67
N THR A 29 -2.15 -8.59 8.85
CA THR A 29 -1.76 -8.11 10.19
C THR A 29 -2.56 -6.90 10.65
N ASN A 30 -2.89 -6.01 9.71
CA ASN A 30 -3.61 -4.77 9.98
C ASN A 30 -4.52 -4.40 8.80
N TYR A 31 -5.45 -3.49 9.06
CA TYR A 31 -6.31 -2.88 8.06
C TYR A 31 -6.10 -1.37 8.04
N VAL A 32 -6.26 -0.77 6.87
CA VAL A 32 -6.30 0.68 6.67
C VAL A 32 -7.76 1.08 6.47
N ASP A 33 -8.29 1.91 7.35
CA ASP A 33 -9.64 2.44 7.24
C ASP A 33 -9.83 3.19 5.92
N THR A 34 -10.88 2.87 5.19
CA THR A 34 -11.20 3.54 3.92
C THR A 34 -11.88 4.90 4.13
N GLY A 35 -12.30 5.23 5.34
CA GLY A 35 -13.15 6.37 5.66
C GLY A 35 -14.65 6.11 5.41
N SER A 36 -15.01 4.90 5.04
CA SER A 36 -16.40 4.49 4.82
C SER A 36 -16.69 3.14 5.46
N TYR A 37 -17.60 3.09 6.40
CA TYR A 37 -18.04 1.85 7.05
C TYR A 37 -18.55 0.82 6.04
N ILE A 38 -19.24 1.27 4.99
CA ILE A 38 -19.75 0.38 3.94
C ILE A 38 -18.59 -0.27 3.19
N PHE A 39 -17.60 0.52 2.74
CA PHE A 39 -16.44 -0.01 2.05
C PHE A 39 -15.58 -0.89 2.96
N ASN A 40 -15.41 -0.51 4.22
CA ASN A 40 -14.73 -1.36 5.20
C ASN A 40 -15.40 -2.73 5.30
N ALA A 41 -16.71 -2.76 5.47
CA ALA A 41 -17.48 -4.01 5.55
C ALA A 41 -17.38 -4.84 4.27
N LEU A 42 -17.45 -4.22 3.09
CA LEU A 42 -17.36 -4.90 1.82
C LEU A 42 -15.99 -5.55 1.58
N VAL A 43 -14.91 -4.88 1.99
CA VAL A 43 -13.54 -5.35 1.73
C VAL A 43 -13.03 -6.31 2.80
N SER A 44 -13.38 -6.08 4.06
CA SER A 44 -12.81 -6.84 5.19
C SER A 44 -13.83 -7.67 5.98
N GLY A 45 -15.12 -7.53 5.68
CA GLY A 45 -16.19 -8.14 6.48
C GLY A 45 -16.45 -7.43 7.82
N SER A 46 -15.80 -6.31 8.09
CA SER A 46 -15.94 -5.55 9.33
C SER A 46 -16.13 -4.06 9.07
N LEU A 47 -17.05 -3.42 9.78
CA LEU A 47 -17.25 -1.96 9.72
C LEU A 47 -16.00 -1.17 10.15
N PHE A 48 -15.18 -1.76 11.00
CA PHE A 48 -13.95 -1.17 11.55
C PHE A 48 -12.68 -1.76 10.93
N GLY A 49 -12.81 -2.48 9.82
CA GLY A 49 -11.71 -3.01 9.03
C GLY A 49 -11.22 -2.00 7.99
N GLY A 50 -11.16 -2.44 6.75
CA GLY A 50 -10.72 -1.61 5.62
C GLY A 50 -9.85 -2.37 4.64
N LEU A 51 -8.94 -1.67 3.96
CA LEU A 51 -8.00 -2.30 3.06
C LEU A 51 -6.96 -3.12 3.83
N PRO A 52 -6.73 -4.38 3.47
CA PRO A 52 -5.74 -5.20 4.14
C PRO A 52 -4.33 -4.65 3.91
N SER A 53 -3.54 -4.53 4.99
CA SER A 53 -2.11 -4.21 4.88
C SER A 53 -1.35 -5.37 4.22
N ASN A 54 -0.13 -5.11 3.75
CA ASN A 54 0.74 -6.07 3.04
C ASN A 54 0.09 -6.75 1.82
N LYS A 55 -0.90 -6.10 1.20
CA LYS A 55 -1.60 -6.56 0.00
C LYS A 55 -1.59 -5.47 -1.07
N VAL A 56 -1.81 -5.90 -2.31
CA VAL A 56 -2.12 -5.01 -3.42
C VAL A 56 -3.64 -4.98 -3.58
N THR A 57 -4.23 -3.79 -3.48
CA THR A 57 -5.66 -3.58 -3.69
C THR A 57 -5.85 -2.77 -4.97
N ALA A 58 -6.71 -3.22 -5.86
CA ALA A 58 -7.05 -2.51 -7.08
C ALA A 58 -8.48 -1.93 -6.99
N LEU A 59 -8.60 -0.66 -7.40
CA LEU A 59 -9.87 0.04 -7.57
C LEU A 59 -10.18 0.10 -9.07
N ALA A 60 -11.24 -0.56 -9.52
CA ALA A 60 -11.68 -0.55 -10.90
C ALA A 60 -13.01 0.20 -11.03
N GLY A 61 -13.17 0.92 -12.14
CA GLY A 61 -14.38 1.68 -12.45
C GLY A 61 -14.14 2.65 -13.60
N GLU A 62 -15.20 3.16 -14.19
CA GLU A 62 -15.15 4.13 -15.28
C GLU A 62 -14.45 5.44 -14.86
N SER A 63 -14.05 6.24 -15.84
CA SER A 63 -13.49 7.57 -15.57
C SER A 63 -14.50 8.43 -14.80
N SER A 64 -13.99 9.32 -13.96
CA SER A 64 -14.80 10.28 -13.17
C SER A 64 -15.76 9.64 -12.14
N THR A 65 -15.59 8.37 -11.77
CA THR A 65 -16.39 7.70 -10.72
C THR A 65 -15.87 7.94 -9.30
N GLY A 66 -14.82 8.76 -9.14
CA GLY A 66 -14.30 9.13 -7.82
C GLY A 66 -13.17 8.23 -7.29
N LYS A 67 -12.52 7.41 -8.14
CA LYS A 67 -11.41 6.52 -7.70
C LYS A 67 -10.30 7.28 -7.00
N THR A 68 -9.82 8.37 -7.58
CA THR A 68 -8.80 9.26 -6.98
C THR A 68 -9.25 9.81 -5.63
N PHE A 69 -10.51 10.26 -5.51
CA PHE A 69 -11.04 10.74 -4.24
C PHE A 69 -11.07 9.66 -3.16
N PHE A 70 -11.46 8.46 -3.54
CA PHE A 70 -11.44 7.32 -2.63
C PHE A 70 -9.99 6.97 -2.20
N ALA A 71 -9.06 6.92 -3.15
CA ALA A 71 -7.64 6.68 -2.87
C ALA A 71 -7.08 7.73 -1.90
N LEU A 72 -7.38 9.02 -2.11
CA LEU A 72 -6.96 10.10 -1.20
C LEU A 72 -7.61 10.00 0.19
N SER A 73 -8.85 9.51 0.29
CA SER A 73 -9.46 9.23 1.61
C SER A 73 -8.72 8.14 2.37
N VAL A 74 -8.33 7.07 1.68
CA VAL A 74 -7.51 5.99 2.27
C VAL A 74 -6.13 6.51 2.68
N VAL A 75 -5.48 7.32 1.83
CA VAL A 75 -4.20 7.98 2.13
C VAL A 75 -4.30 8.79 3.41
N ARG A 76 -5.33 9.62 3.55
CA ARG A 76 -5.57 10.42 4.76
C ARG A 76 -5.65 9.53 6.00
N ASN A 77 -6.54 8.54 5.98
CA ASN A 77 -6.75 7.65 7.13
C ASN A 77 -5.49 6.85 7.47
N PHE A 78 -4.72 6.44 6.46
CA PHE A 78 -3.43 5.80 6.68
C PHE A 78 -2.44 6.73 7.41
N LEU A 79 -2.32 7.97 6.99
CA LEU A 79 -1.44 8.96 7.62
C LEU A 79 -1.93 9.33 9.04
N ASP A 80 -3.24 9.38 9.26
CA ASP A 80 -3.83 9.66 10.57
C ASP A 80 -3.64 8.50 11.55
N SER A 81 -3.52 7.27 11.05
CA SER A 81 -3.36 6.07 11.88
C SER A 81 -2.02 5.99 12.62
N ASN A 82 -0.97 6.61 12.08
CA ASN A 82 0.38 6.59 12.66
C ASN A 82 1.17 7.84 12.24
N PRO A 83 1.74 8.60 13.17
CA PRO A 83 2.49 9.83 12.85
C PRO A 83 3.79 9.57 12.06
N THR A 84 4.30 8.34 12.05
CA THR A 84 5.52 7.98 11.32
C THR A 84 5.29 7.44 9.91
N CYS A 85 4.03 7.16 9.52
CA CYS A 85 3.69 6.68 8.19
C CYS A 85 4.10 7.65 7.08
N GLY A 86 4.42 7.12 5.91
CA GLY A 86 4.68 7.88 4.70
C GLY A 86 3.93 7.33 3.49
N VAL A 87 3.69 8.17 2.50
CA VAL A 87 2.99 7.80 1.27
C VAL A 87 3.84 8.13 0.05
N ILE A 88 3.98 7.17 -0.84
CA ILE A 88 4.56 7.31 -2.17
C ILE A 88 3.41 7.24 -3.16
N TYR A 89 3.13 8.35 -3.84
CA TYR A 89 2.02 8.47 -4.76
C TYR A 89 2.54 8.65 -6.18
N PHE A 90 2.32 7.67 -7.04
CA PHE A 90 2.61 7.73 -8.46
C PHE A 90 1.38 8.22 -9.21
N GLU A 91 1.56 9.25 -10.02
CA GLU A 91 0.48 9.98 -10.67
C GLU A 91 0.75 10.09 -12.17
N THR A 92 -0.24 9.80 -13.00
CA THR A 92 -0.09 9.69 -14.45
C THR A 92 -0.83 10.76 -15.25
N GLU A 93 -1.73 11.50 -14.61
CA GLU A 93 -2.66 12.42 -15.31
C GLU A 93 -2.41 13.90 -15.00
N SER A 94 -1.48 14.21 -14.09
CA SER A 94 -1.23 15.57 -13.57
C SER A 94 -2.50 16.22 -12.97
N ALA A 95 -3.37 15.39 -12.38
CA ALA A 95 -4.67 15.81 -11.87
C ALA A 95 -4.64 16.21 -10.39
N ILE A 96 -3.56 15.90 -9.67
CA ILE A 96 -3.43 16.14 -8.22
C ILE A 96 -2.65 17.42 -7.98
N SER A 97 -3.26 18.36 -7.25
CA SER A 97 -2.61 19.58 -6.79
C SER A 97 -2.36 19.56 -5.27
N ARG A 98 -1.42 20.39 -4.83
CA ARG A 98 -1.18 20.62 -3.40
C ARG A 98 -2.44 21.06 -2.67
N GLU A 99 -3.17 22.02 -3.25
CA GLU A 99 -4.43 22.51 -2.69
C GLU A 99 -5.46 21.40 -2.52
N MET A 100 -5.57 20.50 -3.50
CA MET A 100 -6.45 19.34 -3.42
C MET A 100 -6.07 18.41 -2.25
N ILE A 101 -4.79 18.18 -2.01
CA ILE A 101 -4.28 17.36 -0.91
C ILE A 101 -4.59 18.02 0.43
N GLU A 102 -4.19 19.29 0.60
CA GLU A 102 -4.32 20.03 1.86
C GLU A 102 -5.79 20.30 2.23
N SER A 103 -6.65 20.59 1.25
CA SER A 103 -8.10 20.79 1.50
C SER A 103 -8.82 19.54 2.01
N ARG A 104 -8.22 18.35 1.81
CA ARG A 104 -8.72 17.08 2.35
C ARG A 104 -8.15 16.75 3.72
N GLY A 105 -7.34 17.62 4.31
CA GLY A 105 -6.68 17.39 5.58
C GLY A 105 -5.59 16.32 5.50
N ILE A 106 -4.98 16.13 4.33
CA ILE A 106 -3.85 15.23 4.15
C ILE A 106 -2.57 16.02 4.46
N ASP A 107 -1.73 15.46 5.32
CA ASP A 107 -0.43 16.04 5.65
C ASP A 107 0.53 15.90 4.45
N SER A 108 0.65 16.98 3.68
CA SER A 108 1.49 17.03 2.48
C SER A 108 2.99 16.82 2.76
N SER A 109 3.45 17.03 4.00
CA SER A 109 4.85 16.81 4.38
C SER A 109 5.24 15.32 4.47
N ARG A 110 4.25 14.42 4.55
CA ARG A 110 4.44 12.97 4.63
C ARG A 110 4.04 12.23 3.35
N MET A 111 3.78 12.97 2.28
CA MET A 111 3.41 12.41 0.98
C MET A 111 4.37 12.88 -0.10
N VAL A 112 4.94 11.95 -0.85
CA VAL A 112 5.80 12.25 -2.01
C VAL A 112 5.05 11.88 -3.28
N LEU A 113 4.93 12.83 -4.21
CA LEU A 113 4.30 12.65 -5.51
C LEU A 113 5.38 12.38 -6.57
N PHE A 114 5.18 11.32 -7.35
CA PHE A 114 6.00 10.94 -8.48
C PHE A 114 5.17 11.00 -9.77
N PRO A 115 5.32 12.04 -10.60
CA PRO A 115 4.76 12.02 -11.94
C PRO A 115 5.44 10.90 -12.75
N VAL A 116 4.65 10.05 -13.38
CA VAL A 116 5.14 8.96 -14.25
C VAL A 116 4.28 8.89 -15.49
N ALA A 117 4.91 8.70 -16.63
CA ALA A 117 4.23 8.65 -17.93
C ALA A 117 4.26 7.25 -18.57
N THR A 118 5.10 6.35 -18.06
CA THR A 118 5.26 5.00 -18.62
C THR A 118 5.38 3.96 -17.52
N ILE A 119 5.02 2.72 -17.86
CA ILE A 119 5.11 1.58 -16.94
C ILE A 119 6.57 1.30 -16.54
N GLU A 120 7.51 1.57 -17.42
CA GLU A 120 8.94 1.40 -17.19
C GLU A 120 9.47 2.42 -16.19
N GLU A 121 9.02 3.67 -16.26
CA GLU A 121 9.34 4.71 -15.28
C GLU A 121 8.78 4.35 -13.91
N PHE A 122 7.49 4.01 -13.84
CA PHE A 122 6.87 3.54 -12.61
C PHE A 122 7.65 2.38 -11.99
N ARG A 123 7.89 1.32 -12.76
CA ARG A 123 8.63 0.14 -12.31
C ARG A 123 10.01 0.52 -11.78
N THR A 124 10.75 1.32 -12.55
CA THR A 124 12.13 1.69 -12.19
C THR A 124 12.16 2.48 -10.89
N GLN A 125 11.25 3.44 -10.72
CA GLN A 125 11.20 4.27 -9.52
C GLN A 125 10.69 3.49 -8.31
N ALA A 126 9.63 2.70 -8.48
CA ALA A 126 9.08 1.86 -7.41
C ALA A 126 10.13 0.85 -6.90
N CYS A 127 10.83 0.15 -7.80
CA CYS A 127 11.90 -0.79 -7.41
C CYS A 127 13.03 -0.07 -6.65
N ARG A 128 13.49 1.09 -7.13
CA ARG A 128 14.54 1.85 -6.43
C ARG A 128 14.13 2.28 -5.01
N ILE A 129 12.89 2.68 -4.84
CA ILE A 129 12.35 3.08 -3.53
C ILE A 129 12.27 1.85 -2.61
N LEU A 130 11.74 0.73 -3.12
CA LEU A 130 11.65 -0.53 -2.38
C LEU A 130 13.03 -1.05 -1.98
N ASP A 131 14.00 -1.05 -2.90
CA ASP A 131 15.38 -1.45 -2.62
C ASP A 131 16.01 -0.59 -1.51
N LYS A 132 15.75 0.71 -1.53
CA LYS A 132 16.20 1.62 -0.48
C LYS A 132 15.53 1.30 0.85
N TYR A 133 14.21 1.11 0.85
CA TYR A 133 13.43 0.77 2.04
C TYR A 133 13.88 -0.57 2.65
N MET A 134 14.16 -1.56 1.81
CA MET A 134 14.62 -2.88 2.28
C MET A 134 16.03 -2.86 2.88
N LYS A 135 16.86 -1.87 2.53
CA LYS A 135 18.19 -1.67 3.13
C LYS A 135 18.14 -0.98 4.50
N GLU A 136 17.04 -0.32 4.84
CA GLU A 136 16.87 0.22 6.18
C GLU A 136 16.78 -0.91 7.22
N PRO A 137 17.38 -0.74 8.40
CA PRO A 137 17.23 -1.70 9.50
C PRO A 137 15.75 -1.92 9.83
N LYS A 138 15.36 -3.16 10.13
CA LYS A 138 13.95 -3.52 10.38
C LYS A 138 13.28 -2.67 11.47
N ASP A 139 14.02 -2.32 12.51
CA ASP A 139 13.58 -1.48 13.63
C ASP A 139 13.37 0.00 13.27
N LYS A 140 13.90 0.43 12.13
CA LYS A 140 13.76 1.81 11.60
C LYS A 140 12.77 1.92 10.45
N ARG A 141 12.25 0.80 9.96
CA ARG A 141 11.27 0.80 8.87
C ARG A 141 9.93 1.33 9.38
N VAL A 142 9.46 2.39 8.75
CA VAL A 142 8.14 2.96 9.02
C VAL A 142 7.11 2.36 8.06
N PRO A 143 5.84 2.30 8.44
CA PRO A 143 4.80 1.87 7.50
C PRO A 143 4.74 2.81 6.30
N MET A 144 4.69 2.23 5.09
CA MET A 144 4.65 2.97 3.83
C MET A 144 3.47 2.50 2.99
N MET A 145 2.77 3.44 2.39
CA MET A 145 1.74 3.16 1.39
C MET A 145 2.22 3.59 0.01
N PHE A 146 2.05 2.70 -0.97
CA PHE A 146 2.27 2.99 -2.38
C PHE A 146 0.93 3.12 -3.08
N VAL A 147 0.73 4.19 -3.81
CA VAL A 147 -0.47 4.43 -4.63
C VAL A 147 -0.04 4.63 -6.07
N LEU A 148 -0.75 4.03 -7.01
CA LEU A 148 -0.62 4.29 -8.45
C LEU A 148 -1.98 4.72 -8.98
N ASP A 149 -2.05 5.95 -9.47
CA ASP A 149 -3.26 6.58 -10.00
C ASP A 149 -2.96 7.30 -11.33
N SER A 150 -3.28 6.74 -12.46
CA SER A 150 -3.99 5.49 -12.68
C SER A 150 -3.15 4.50 -13.50
N LEU A 151 -3.31 3.19 -13.28
CA LEU A 151 -2.64 2.16 -14.08
C LEU A 151 -3.08 2.19 -15.55
N GLY A 152 -4.31 2.57 -15.82
CA GLY A 152 -4.88 2.58 -17.16
C GLY A 152 -4.30 3.65 -18.11
N MET A 153 -3.49 4.57 -17.61
CA MET A 153 -2.86 5.64 -18.39
C MET A 153 -1.36 5.37 -18.69
N LEU A 154 -0.80 4.27 -18.17
CA LEU A 154 0.58 3.83 -18.39
C LEU A 154 0.75 2.91 -19.62
#